data_4cddab63746cf875a9f48b99dd55b3ae
#
_entry.id   4cddab63746cf875a9f48b99dd55b3ae
#
_cell.length_a   1.000
_cell.length_b   1.000
_cell.length_c   1.000
_cell.angle_alpha   90.00
_cell.angle_beta   90.00
_cell.angle_gamma   90.00
#
_symmetry.space_group_name_H-M   'P 1'
#
loop_
_entity.id
_entity.type
_entity.pdbx_description
1 polymer ?
#
loop_
_entity_poly.entity_id
_entity_poly.type
_entity_poly.pdbx_seq_one_letter_code
_entity_poly.pdbx_strand_id
1 'polypeptide(L)'
;FKLDGVFNIRCMFDIILVDYENKQIFPIDLKTSSHQEIEFYKSFYEWSYYIQSSMYSFILRESIKNTPFADFKVMPFMFLPINRYTKSPLLWIDSKSILEDPSYFYLNGNKIPSWRELYESALYAIKNNEFHYTREIIENKGFMELK
;
A
#
# COMPACT_ATOMS: atom_id res chain seq x y z
N PHE A 1 6.11 4.36 -12.59
CA PHE A 1 5.39 3.22 -13.16
C PHE A 1 4.09 3.69 -13.80
N LYS A 2 3.79 3.23 -15.01
CA LYS A 2 2.57 3.58 -15.71
C LYS A 2 1.55 2.44 -15.57
N LEU A 3 0.52 2.65 -14.77
CA LEU A 3 -0.54 1.67 -14.56
C LEU A 3 -1.62 1.82 -15.64
N ASP A 4 -1.98 0.70 -16.28
CA ASP A 4 -3.02 0.59 -17.31
C ASP A 4 -2.91 1.63 -18.45
N GLY A 5 -1.70 2.15 -18.66
CA GLY A 5 -1.42 3.13 -19.71
C GLY A 5 -2.01 4.54 -19.46
N VAL A 6 -2.71 4.76 -18.34
CA VAL A 6 -3.45 6.01 -18.07
C VAL A 6 -2.69 6.97 -17.17
N PHE A 7 -2.26 6.51 -15.99
CA PHE A 7 -1.57 7.36 -15.04
C PHE A 7 -0.17 6.89 -14.70
N ASN A 8 0.71 7.86 -14.45
CA ASN A 8 2.00 7.60 -13.88
C ASN A 8 1.87 7.59 -12.35
N ILE A 9 2.13 6.44 -11.73
CA ILE A 9 2.22 6.33 -10.29
C ILE A 9 3.69 6.44 -9.90
N ARG A 10 3.96 7.29 -8.93
CA ARG A 10 5.30 7.45 -8.35
C ARG A 10 5.33 6.82 -6.98
N CYS A 11 6.30 5.93 -6.77
CA CYS A 11 6.65 5.40 -5.46
C CYS A 11 8.02 5.92 -5.04
N MET A 12 8.16 6.19 -3.76
CA MET A 12 9.44 6.52 -3.14
C MET A 12 9.64 5.55 -1.98
N PHE A 13 10.71 4.81 -2.04
CA PHE A 13 11.13 3.91 -0.97
C PHE A 13 12.20 4.60 -0.14
N ASP A 14 12.10 4.55 1.18
CA ASP A 14 13.15 5.09 2.04
C ASP A 14 14.39 4.20 1.97
N ILE A 15 14.20 2.88 1.98
CA ILE A 15 15.28 1.91 1.91
C ILE A 15 14.85 0.73 1.02
N ILE A 16 15.75 0.31 0.13
CA ILE A 16 15.66 -0.98 -0.56
C ILE A 16 16.96 -1.74 -0.27
N LEU A 17 16.83 -2.85 0.46
CA LEU A 17 17.97 -3.77 0.64
C LEU A 17 17.92 -4.85 -0.43
N VAL A 18 19.08 -5.16 -1.00
CA VAL A 18 19.22 -6.19 -2.02
C VAL A 18 20.18 -7.26 -1.52
N ASP A 19 19.67 -8.46 -1.35
CA ASP A 19 20.46 -9.66 -1.07
C ASP A 19 20.76 -10.37 -2.40
N TYR A 20 21.97 -10.19 -2.87
CA TYR A 20 22.42 -10.76 -4.14
C TYR A 20 22.64 -12.28 -4.05
N GLU A 21 22.98 -12.79 -2.88
CA GLU A 21 23.24 -14.21 -2.67
C GLU A 21 21.95 -15.02 -2.75
N ASN A 22 20.89 -14.55 -2.06
CA ASN A 22 19.59 -15.21 -2.02
C ASN A 22 18.61 -14.67 -3.06
N LYS A 23 19.01 -13.70 -3.87
CA LYS A 23 18.18 -13.00 -4.86
C LYS A 23 16.88 -12.47 -4.27
N GLN A 24 17.01 -11.68 -3.20
CA GLN A 24 15.87 -11.10 -2.49
C GLN A 24 15.97 -9.57 -2.44
N ILE A 25 14.82 -8.92 -2.52
CA ILE A 25 14.69 -7.47 -2.40
C ILE A 25 13.73 -7.17 -1.25
N PHE A 26 14.19 -6.36 -0.30
CA PHE A 26 13.45 -6.00 0.89
C PHE A 26 13.07 -4.52 0.83
N PRO A 27 11.81 -4.17 0.52
CA PRO A 27 11.32 -2.81 0.59
C PRO A 27 11.05 -2.41 2.04
N ILE A 28 11.64 -1.31 2.49
CA ILE A 28 11.52 -0.82 3.86
C ILE A 28 11.16 0.65 3.85
N ASP A 29 10.24 1.03 4.71
CA ASP A 29 9.81 2.40 4.90
C ASP A 29 10.01 2.82 6.37
N LEU A 30 10.60 4.00 6.57
CA LEU A 30 10.84 4.56 7.88
C LEU A 30 9.62 5.35 8.35
N LYS A 31 9.16 5.07 9.56
CA LYS A 31 8.05 5.80 10.17
C LYS A 31 8.46 6.40 11.49
N THR A 32 8.24 7.68 11.67
CA THR A 32 8.29 8.31 12.99
C THR A 32 6.93 8.17 13.65
N SER A 33 6.91 7.71 14.90
CA SER A 33 5.67 7.50 15.66
C SER A 33 5.75 8.11 17.03
N SER A 34 4.61 8.60 17.52
CA SER A 34 4.42 8.95 18.95
C SER A 34 4.01 7.74 19.79
N HIS A 35 3.51 6.68 19.15
CA HIS A 35 3.24 5.41 19.81
C HIS A 35 4.54 4.64 20.06
N GLN A 36 4.51 3.74 21.03
CA GLN A 36 5.61 2.80 21.21
C GLN A 36 5.74 1.90 19.98
N GLU A 37 6.95 1.45 19.69
CA GLU A 37 7.23 0.63 18.49
C GLU A 37 6.37 -0.64 18.46
N ILE A 38 6.09 -1.24 19.60
CA ILE A 38 5.23 -2.42 19.75
C ILE A 38 3.76 -2.12 19.43
N GLU A 39 3.36 -0.85 19.47
CA GLU A 39 1.99 -0.40 19.19
C GLU A 39 1.82 0.15 17.77
N PHE A 40 2.83 0.01 16.92
CA PHE A 40 2.80 0.53 15.55
C PHE A 40 1.60 0.03 14.73
N TYR A 41 1.06 -1.15 15.04
CA TYR A 41 -0.16 -1.66 14.40
C TYR A 41 -1.33 -0.68 14.48
N LYS A 42 -1.42 0.14 15.53
CA LYS A 42 -2.45 1.19 15.65
C LYS A 42 -2.27 2.24 14.54
N SER A 43 -1.05 2.76 14.40
CA SER A 43 -0.72 3.70 13.34
C SER A 43 -0.87 3.08 11.94
N PHE A 44 -0.53 1.81 11.78
CA PHE A 44 -0.66 1.09 10.51
C PHE A 44 -2.10 1.11 9.98
N TYR A 45 -3.09 0.89 10.84
CA TYR A 45 -4.49 0.95 10.45
C TYR A 45 -5.03 2.38 10.41
N GLU A 46 -4.70 3.21 11.37
CA GLU A 46 -5.15 4.61 11.44
C GLU A 46 -4.76 5.41 10.20
N TRP A 47 -3.51 5.25 9.74
CA TRP A 47 -2.97 5.94 8.57
C TRP A 47 -3.07 5.15 7.28
N SER A 48 -3.74 4.01 7.30
CA SER A 48 -3.95 3.16 6.12
C SER A 48 -2.65 2.76 5.40
N TYR A 49 -1.57 2.48 6.14
CA TYR A 49 -0.28 2.11 5.57
C TYR A 49 -0.31 0.82 4.75
N TYR A 50 -1.34 -0.03 4.93
CA TYR A 50 -1.60 -1.21 4.10
C TYR A 50 -1.81 -0.84 2.62
N ILE A 51 -2.33 0.36 2.32
CA ILE A 51 -2.45 0.87 0.94
C ILE A 51 -1.06 1.11 0.35
N GLN A 52 -0.20 1.79 1.12
CA GLN A 52 1.18 2.07 0.71
C GLN A 52 1.95 0.77 0.48
N SER A 53 1.97 -0.14 1.45
CA SER A 53 2.74 -1.38 1.36
C SER A 53 2.31 -2.26 0.19
N SER A 54 1.00 -2.42 -0.02
CA SER A 54 0.46 -3.25 -1.09
C SER A 54 0.73 -2.65 -2.47
N MET A 55 0.46 -1.35 -2.65
CA MET A 55 0.70 -0.64 -3.90
C MET A 55 2.19 -0.60 -4.25
N TYR A 56 3.04 -0.27 -3.29
CA TYR A 56 4.49 -0.17 -3.50
C TYR A 56 5.10 -1.54 -3.82
N SER A 57 4.67 -2.59 -3.13
CA SER A 57 5.12 -3.95 -3.42
C SER A 57 4.72 -4.41 -4.82
N PHE A 58 3.51 -4.08 -5.25
CA PHE A 58 3.07 -4.37 -6.62
C PHE A 58 3.95 -3.64 -7.64
N ILE A 59 4.11 -2.32 -7.48
CA ILE A 59 4.88 -1.50 -8.42
C ILE A 59 6.35 -1.95 -8.47
N LEU A 60 6.94 -2.29 -7.33
CA LEU A 60 8.31 -2.79 -7.28
C LEU A 60 8.45 -4.09 -8.08
N ARG A 61 7.55 -5.07 -7.87
CA ARG A 61 7.55 -6.33 -8.63
C ARG A 61 7.43 -6.10 -10.13
N GLU A 62 6.53 -5.20 -10.54
CA GLU A 62 6.37 -4.89 -11.98
C GLU A 62 7.60 -4.17 -12.54
N SER A 63 8.20 -3.26 -11.77
CA SER A 63 9.33 -2.46 -12.22
C SER A 63 10.61 -3.26 -12.42
N ILE A 64 10.81 -4.35 -11.67
CA ILE A 64 12.02 -5.16 -11.79
C ILE A 64 12.00 -6.15 -12.96
N LYS A 65 10.83 -6.46 -13.53
CA LYS A 65 10.66 -7.52 -14.56
C LYS A 65 11.57 -7.35 -15.79
N ASN A 66 11.91 -6.11 -16.13
CA ASN A 66 12.76 -5.81 -17.30
C ASN A 66 14.13 -5.25 -16.89
N THR A 67 14.62 -5.65 -15.73
CA THR A 67 15.89 -5.22 -15.17
C THR A 67 16.77 -6.43 -14.84
N PRO A 68 18.04 -6.24 -14.49
CA PRO A 68 18.89 -7.31 -13.99
C PRO A 68 18.37 -8.01 -12.71
N PHE A 69 17.31 -7.48 -12.10
CA PHE A 69 16.68 -8.03 -10.90
C PHE A 69 15.40 -8.83 -11.19
N ALA A 70 15.12 -9.17 -12.47
CA ALA A 70 13.89 -9.84 -12.86
C ALA A 70 13.67 -11.22 -12.20
N ASP A 71 14.75 -11.88 -11.80
CA ASP A 71 14.74 -13.17 -11.11
C ASP A 71 14.83 -13.05 -9.57
N PHE A 72 14.83 -11.82 -9.05
CA PHE A 72 14.83 -11.57 -7.61
C PHE A 72 13.42 -11.62 -7.04
N LYS A 73 13.30 -12.21 -5.85
CA LYS A 73 12.04 -12.26 -5.11
C LYS A 73 11.87 -10.98 -4.31
N VAL A 74 10.81 -10.23 -4.58
CA VAL A 74 10.40 -9.12 -3.72
C VAL A 74 9.78 -9.70 -2.44
N MET A 75 10.39 -9.38 -1.31
CA MET A 75 9.94 -9.80 0.01
C MET A 75 8.78 -8.93 0.51
N PRO A 76 8.04 -9.38 1.53
CA PRO A 76 6.98 -8.57 2.12
C PRO A 76 7.49 -7.18 2.54
N PHE A 77 6.62 -6.18 2.39
CA PHE A 77 6.93 -4.81 2.76
C PHE A 77 7.18 -4.69 4.26
N MET A 78 8.17 -3.90 4.63
CA MET A 78 8.57 -3.73 6.02
C MET A 78 8.45 -2.27 6.43
N PHE A 79 8.01 -2.06 7.66
CA PHE A 79 8.00 -0.76 8.29
C PHE A 79 8.99 -0.76 9.46
N LEU A 80 9.77 0.29 9.53
CA LEU A 80 10.71 0.52 10.62
C LEU A 80 10.25 1.76 11.42
N PRO A 81 9.29 1.62 12.33
CA PRO A 81 8.90 2.71 13.20
C PRO A 81 10.02 3.02 14.20
N ILE A 82 10.30 4.30 14.31
CA ILE A 82 11.24 4.84 15.28
C ILE A 82 10.46 5.78 16.19
N ASN A 83 10.37 5.41 17.45
CA ASN A 83 9.80 6.30 18.45
C ASN A 83 10.79 7.42 18.76
N ARG A 84 10.31 8.66 18.74
CA ARG A 84 11.14 9.84 18.97
C ARG A 84 11.72 9.92 20.39
N TYR A 85 11.15 9.18 21.33
CA TYR A 85 11.59 9.17 22.73
C TYR A 85 12.55 8.02 23.03
N THR A 86 12.18 6.80 22.67
CA THR A 86 12.94 5.59 23.00
C THR A 86 14.05 5.31 22.00
N LYS A 87 13.86 5.73 20.73
CA LYS A 87 14.79 5.48 19.60
C LYS A 87 15.16 4.00 19.43
N SER A 88 14.25 3.10 19.85
CA SER A 88 14.44 1.66 19.74
C SER A 88 13.70 1.14 18.50
N PRO A 89 14.37 0.90 17.38
CA PRO A 89 13.70 0.46 16.16
C PRO A 89 13.16 -0.97 16.33
N LEU A 90 11.96 -1.21 15.80
CA LEU A 90 11.34 -2.52 15.71
C LEU A 90 10.82 -2.72 14.29
N LEU A 91 11.29 -3.77 13.63
CA LEU A 91 10.87 -4.05 12.26
C LEU A 91 9.51 -4.77 12.24
N TRP A 92 8.54 -4.18 11.56
CA TRP A 92 7.22 -4.74 11.31
C TRP A 92 7.12 -5.21 9.85
N ILE A 93 6.55 -6.39 9.65
CA ILE A 93 6.41 -7.01 8.33
C ILE A 93 4.94 -7.06 7.96
N ASP A 94 4.57 -6.45 6.83
CA ASP A 94 3.26 -6.63 6.23
C ASP A 94 3.26 -7.84 5.30
N SER A 95 2.97 -9.02 5.83
CA SER A 95 2.93 -10.27 5.07
C SER A 95 1.88 -10.27 3.95
N LYS A 96 0.88 -9.39 4.02
CA LYS A 96 -0.19 -9.28 3.01
C LYS A 96 0.20 -8.39 1.83
N SER A 97 1.25 -7.60 1.93
CA SER A 97 1.70 -6.72 0.84
C SER A 97 2.11 -7.46 -0.43
N ILE A 98 2.44 -8.74 -0.33
CA ILE A 98 2.76 -9.60 -1.47
C ILE A 98 1.54 -10.15 -2.21
N LEU A 99 0.34 -10.03 -1.63
CA LEU A 99 -0.89 -10.52 -2.25
C LEU A 99 -1.29 -9.58 -3.39
N GLU A 100 -1.73 -10.15 -4.51
CA GLU A 100 -2.14 -9.37 -5.68
C GLU A 100 -3.44 -8.61 -5.45
N ASP A 101 -4.35 -9.20 -4.66
CA ASP A 101 -5.62 -8.58 -4.29
C ASP A 101 -5.69 -8.36 -2.77
N PRO A 102 -5.40 -7.14 -2.30
CA PRO A 102 -5.49 -6.78 -0.89
C PRO A 102 -6.93 -6.58 -0.37
N SER A 103 -7.97 -6.90 -1.14
CA SER A 103 -9.38 -6.85 -0.72
C SER A 103 -9.71 -7.75 0.49
N TYR A 104 -8.70 -8.34 1.11
CA TYR A 104 -8.82 -9.21 2.28
C TYR A 104 -8.80 -8.50 3.62
N PHE A 105 -8.66 -7.20 3.65
CA PHE A 105 -8.68 -6.50 4.91
C PHE A 105 -10.11 -6.28 5.39
N TYR A 106 -10.42 -6.89 6.53
CA TYR A 106 -11.58 -6.55 7.31
C TYR A 106 -11.11 -6.00 8.65
N LEU A 107 -11.51 -4.78 8.96
CA LEU A 107 -11.25 -4.16 10.24
C LEU A 107 -12.59 -3.99 10.97
N ASN A 108 -12.73 -4.62 12.13
CA ASN A 108 -13.97 -4.60 12.93
C ASN A 108 -15.22 -4.99 12.11
N GLY A 109 -15.08 -5.97 11.22
CA GLY A 109 -16.17 -6.44 10.36
C GLY A 109 -16.43 -5.60 9.11
N ASN A 110 -15.77 -4.46 8.96
CA ASN A 110 -15.90 -3.62 7.78
C ASN A 110 -14.82 -3.97 6.74
N LYS A 111 -15.25 -4.12 5.48
CA LYS A 111 -14.32 -4.26 4.35
C LYS A 111 -13.55 -2.96 4.18
N ILE A 112 -12.23 -3.07 4.15
CA ILE A 112 -11.36 -1.93 3.84
C ILE A 112 -11.01 -1.99 2.35
N PRO A 113 -11.19 -0.89 1.59
CA PRO A 113 -10.94 -0.89 0.16
C PRO A 113 -9.47 -1.15 -0.13
N SER A 114 -9.20 -1.96 -1.15
CA SER A 114 -7.86 -2.18 -1.65
C SER A 114 -7.33 -0.93 -2.35
N TRP A 115 -6.00 -0.85 -2.53
CA TRP A 115 -5.41 0.23 -3.31
C TRP A 115 -5.92 0.24 -4.77
N ARG A 116 -6.27 -0.92 -5.35
CA ARG A 116 -6.85 -1.02 -6.70
C ARG A 116 -8.26 -0.45 -6.75
N GLU A 117 -9.11 -0.80 -5.80
CA GLU A 117 -10.45 -0.23 -5.70
C GLU A 117 -10.41 1.30 -5.56
N LEU A 118 -9.46 1.82 -4.76
CA LEU A 118 -9.26 3.27 -4.65
C LEU A 118 -8.74 3.89 -5.94
N TYR A 119 -7.82 3.23 -6.62
CA TYR A 119 -7.30 3.67 -7.92
C TYR A 119 -8.40 3.70 -8.99
N GLU A 120 -9.20 2.65 -9.09
CA GLU A 120 -10.32 2.59 -10.03
C GLU A 120 -11.38 3.66 -9.74
N SER A 121 -11.66 3.91 -8.46
CA SER A 121 -12.56 4.98 -8.04
C SER A 121 -12.01 6.36 -8.42
N ALA A 122 -10.72 6.59 -8.24
CA ALA A 122 -10.06 7.82 -8.66
C ALA A 122 -10.10 8.00 -10.18
N LEU A 123 -9.83 6.93 -10.94
CA LEU A 123 -9.96 6.95 -12.41
C LEU A 123 -11.37 7.31 -12.86
N TYR A 124 -12.37 6.72 -12.23
CA TYR A 124 -13.76 7.00 -12.53
C TYR A 124 -14.10 8.48 -12.26
N ALA A 125 -13.72 8.98 -11.10
CA ALA A 125 -13.93 10.38 -10.71
C ALA A 125 -13.28 11.36 -11.71
N ILE A 126 -12.05 11.09 -12.13
CA ILE A 126 -11.34 11.92 -13.10
C ILE A 126 -12.01 11.89 -14.47
N LYS A 127 -12.39 10.71 -14.96
CA LYS A 127 -13.04 10.56 -16.29
C LYS A 127 -14.40 11.26 -16.36
N ASN A 128 -15.13 11.29 -15.25
CA ASN A 128 -16.47 11.89 -15.19
C ASN A 128 -16.47 13.31 -14.64
N ASN A 129 -15.30 13.83 -14.22
CA ASN A 129 -15.15 15.12 -13.55
C ASN A 129 -16.03 15.23 -12.28
N GLU A 130 -16.12 14.14 -11.52
CA GLU A 130 -16.96 14.01 -10.35
C GLU A 130 -16.14 13.62 -9.13
N PHE A 131 -15.88 14.60 -8.26
CA PHE A 131 -14.99 14.43 -7.10
C PHE A 131 -15.71 14.50 -5.75
N HIS A 132 -17.04 14.69 -5.75
CA HIS A 132 -17.80 14.93 -4.53
C HIS A 132 -18.47 13.69 -3.95
N TYR A 133 -18.61 12.63 -4.76
CA TYR A 133 -19.33 11.43 -4.37
C TYR A 133 -18.52 10.18 -4.69
N THR A 134 -18.78 9.10 -3.93
CA THR A 134 -18.20 7.80 -4.25
C THR A 134 -18.77 7.26 -5.56
N ARG A 135 -18.01 6.38 -6.24
CA ARG A 135 -18.46 5.70 -7.45
C ARG A 135 -19.83 5.06 -7.29
N GLU A 136 -20.06 4.39 -6.15
CA GLU A 136 -21.34 3.74 -5.85
C GLU A 136 -22.52 4.71 -5.86
N ILE A 137 -22.38 5.90 -5.26
CA ILE A 137 -23.41 6.93 -5.26
C ILE A 137 -23.71 7.42 -6.67
N ILE A 138 -22.67 7.59 -7.49
CA ILE A 138 -22.80 8.07 -8.86
C ILE A 138 -23.50 7.03 -9.74
N GLU A 139 -23.07 5.77 -9.68
CA GLU A 139 -23.67 4.66 -10.43
C GLU A 139 -25.12 4.41 -10.03
N ASN A 140 -25.46 4.62 -8.77
CA ASN A 140 -26.83 4.56 -8.26
C ASN A 140 -27.64 5.85 -8.47
N LYS A 141 -27.16 6.79 -9.30
CA LYS A 141 -27.81 8.05 -9.63
C LYS A 141 -28.22 8.87 -8.40
N GLY A 142 -27.39 8.82 -7.35
CA GLY A 142 -27.63 9.55 -6.10
C GLY A 142 -28.55 8.84 -5.10
N PHE A 143 -28.99 7.62 -5.37
CA PHE A 143 -29.79 6.85 -4.43
C PHE A 143 -28.91 5.99 -3.52
N MET A 144 -29.12 6.11 -2.21
CA MET A 144 -28.47 5.29 -1.19
C MET A 144 -29.54 4.58 -0.37
N GLU A 145 -29.38 3.29 -0.14
CA GLU A 145 -30.28 2.50 0.70
C GLU A 145 -29.88 2.64 2.18
N LEU A 146 -30.83 3.02 3.02
CA LEU A 146 -30.61 3.03 4.48
C LEU A 146 -30.66 1.57 4.96
N LYS A 147 -29.56 1.13 5.54
CA LYS A 147 -29.40 -0.22 6.15
C LYS A 147 -29.50 -0.12 7.65
#